data_562d0b4917a49fc5a17bf4268faf4ee0
#
_entry.id   562d0b4917a49fc5a17bf4268faf4ee0
#
_cell.length_a   1.000
_cell.length_b   1.000
_cell.length_c   1.000
_cell.angle_alpha   90.00
_cell.angle_beta   90.00
_cell.angle_gamma   90.00
#
_symmetry.space_group_name_H-M   'P 1'
#
loop_
_entity.id
_entity.type
_entity.pdbx_description
1 polymer ?
#
loop_
_entity_poly.entity_id
_entity_poly.type
_entity_poly.pdbx_seq_one_letter_code
_entity_poly.pdbx_strand_id
1 'polypeptide(L)'
;LVNEPSVLLLDEPLSALDLKLRKEMQYELKKIQQEVGITFIFVTHDQEEALTMSDKIVIMKDGEIQQVGSPEDIYNEPVNQYVAKFIGESNIIPARMVCDKKVRFDDITFDCVDVGYKENEPVDVVIRPEDIDIVDVKDGKMTGEVESVLFKGVRYEIMVETVPGTHVTVNMHVNKNYAITSEDGKEKISANDFYLDLEDMKDIDDKEIIARADAQAWNP
;
A
#
# COMPACT_ATOMS: atom_id res chain seq x y z
N LEU A 1 -0.05 20.77 30.72
CA LEU A 1 -0.52 21.97 29.97
C LEU A 1 -0.93 23.04 30.96
N VAL A 2 -0.06 24.03 31.16
CA VAL A 2 -0.21 25.03 32.25
C VAL A 2 -1.47 25.88 32.12
N ASN A 3 -1.94 26.13 30.90
CA ASN A 3 -3.08 27.03 30.67
C ASN A 3 -4.42 26.29 30.43
N GLU A 4 -4.46 24.98 30.62
CA GLU A 4 -5.64 24.13 30.39
C GLU A 4 -6.44 24.51 29.13
N PRO A 5 -5.79 24.53 27.93
CA PRO A 5 -6.46 24.91 26.70
C PRO A 5 -7.49 23.85 26.31
N SER A 6 -8.56 24.24 25.63
CA SER A 6 -9.53 23.28 25.04
C SER A 6 -9.04 22.65 23.72
N VAL A 7 -8.10 23.31 23.06
CA VAL A 7 -7.48 22.83 21.79
C VAL A 7 -6.00 23.08 21.83
N LEU A 8 -5.22 22.08 21.40
CA LEU A 8 -3.78 22.17 21.20
C LEU A 8 -3.46 22.06 19.72
N LEU A 9 -2.75 23.05 19.19
CA LEU A 9 -2.27 23.05 17.81
C LEU A 9 -0.81 22.65 17.77
N LEU A 10 -0.47 21.64 16.99
CA LEU A 10 0.87 21.10 16.80
C LEU A 10 1.21 21.14 15.31
N ASP A 11 2.18 21.96 14.95
CA ASP A 11 2.65 22.12 13.57
C ASP A 11 3.97 21.36 13.38
N GLU A 12 3.94 20.27 12.63
CA GLU A 12 5.05 19.36 12.34
C GLU A 12 5.93 19.01 13.56
N PRO A 13 5.36 18.64 14.72
CA PRO A 13 6.11 18.57 15.98
C PRO A 13 7.15 17.44 16.03
N LEU A 14 7.06 16.44 15.14
CA LEU A 14 7.94 15.27 15.14
C LEU A 14 8.94 15.27 13.95
N SER A 15 8.86 16.25 13.06
CA SER A 15 9.61 16.28 11.80
C SER A 15 11.14 16.26 11.98
N ALA A 16 11.65 16.84 13.08
CA ALA A 16 13.07 16.92 13.35
C ALA A 16 13.66 15.69 14.10
N LEU A 17 12.83 14.70 14.42
CA LEU A 17 13.23 13.52 15.20
C LEU A 17 13.67 12.35 14.30
N ASP A 18 14.64 11.56 14.79
CA ASP A 18 14.96 10.28 14.18
C ASP A 18 13.79 9.29 14.31
N LEU A 19 13.80 8.22 13.49
CA LEU A 19 12.69 7.28 13.38
C LEU A 19 12.30 6.63 14.72
N LYS A 20 13.30 6.28 15.55
CA LYS A 20 13.03 5.59 16.83
C LYS A 20 12.37 6.55 17.81
N LEU A 21 12.97 7.73 18.01
CA LEU A 21 12.47 8.74 18.91
C LEU A 21 11.10 9.27 18.45
N ARG A 22 10.89 9.39 17.13
CA ARG A 22 9.60 9.76 16.56
C ARG A 22 8.49 8.81 16.99
N LYS A 23 8.70 7.49 16.85
CA LYS A 23 7.71 6.46 17.28
C LYS A 23 7.44 6.49 18.79
N GLU A 24 8.47 6.69 19.61
CA GLU A 24 8.30 6.85 21.05
C GLU A 24 7.45 8.10 21.36
N MET A 25 7.71 9.22 20.70
CA MET A 25 6.98 10.48 20.92
C MET A 25 5.55 10.43 20.38
N GLN A 26 5.27 9.73 19.27
CA GLN A 26 3.90 9.47 18.79
C GLN A 26 3.07 8.79 19.87
N TYR A 27 3.61 7.74 20.48
CA TYR A 27 2.94 7.03 21.56
C TYR A 27 2.66 7.93 22.76
N GLU A 28 3.67 8.69 23.22
CA GLU A 28 3.53 9.59 24.37
C GLU A 28 2.50 10.72 24.10
N LEU A 29 2.52 11.32 22.90
CA LEU A 29 1.55 12.35 22.52
C LEU A 29 0.11 11.80 22.48
N LYS A 30 -0.11 10.59 21.93
CA LYS A 30 -1.42 9.95 21.93
C LYS A 30 -1.90 9.67 23.34
N LYS A 31 -1.01 9.20 24.22
CA LYS A 31 -1.31 8.98 25.64
C LYS A 31 -1.68 10.27 26.36
N ILE A 32 -0.90 11.34 26.18
CA ILE A 32 -1.21 12.65 26.76
C ILE A 32 -2.57 13.17 26.29
N GLN A 33 -2.86 13.04 24.99
CA GLN A 33 -4.15 13.44 24.41
C GLN A 33 -5.32 12.71 25.09
N GLN A 34 -5.19 11.40 25.30
CA GLN A 34 -6.21 10.58 25.98
C GLN A 34 -6.36 10.95 27.45
N GLU A 35 -5.26 11.19 28.17
CA GLU A 35 -5.28 11.54 29.59
C GLU A 35 -5.87 12.95 29.84
N VAL A 36 -5.55 13.90 28.98
CA VAL A 36 -6.02 15.29 29.13
C VAL A 36 -7.42 15.50 28.56
N GLY A 37 -7.81 14.71 27.55
CA GLY A 37 -9.14 14.74 26.95
C GLY A 37 -9.47 16.00 26.15
N ILE A 38 -8.45 16.73 25.65
CA ILE A 38 -8.61 17.91 24.80
C ILE A 38 -8.43 17.58 23.34
N THR A 39 -8.90 18.45 22.46
CA THR A 39 -8.70 18.30 21.01
C THR A 39 -7.28 18.66 20.62
N PHE A 40 -6.60 17.76 19.93
CA PHE A 40 -5.33 18.03 19.26
C PHE A 40 -5.58 18.26 17.77
N ILE A 41 -5.03 19.34 17.23
CA ILE A 41 -4.92 19.58 15.79
C ILE A 41 -3.46 19.40 15.45
N PHE A 42 -3.18 18.35 14.67
CA PHE A 42 -1.84 17.93 14.32
C PHE A 42 -1.61 18.14 12.83
N VAL A 43 -0.66 19.01 12.47
CA VAL A 43 -0.27 19.23 11.08
C VAL A 43 0.98 18.41 10.80
N THR A 44 0.93 17.56 9.80
CA THR A 44 2.06 16.72 9.39
C THR A 44 2.02 16.46 7.88
N HIS A 45 3.18 16.17 7.31
CA HIS A 45 3.33 15.62 5.96
C HIS A 45 3.68 14.11 5.99
N ASP A 46 3.79 13.52 7.16
CA ASP A 46 4.07 12.10 7.34
C ASP A 46 2.74 11.31 7.38
N GLN A 47 2.61 10.38 6.43
CA GLN A 47 1.41 9.56 6.26
C GLN A 47 1.21 8.60 7.44
N GLU A 48 2.31 8.01 7.96
CA GLU A 48 2.25 7.10 9.11
C GLU A 48 1.75 7.84 10.35
N GLU A 49 2.20 9.09 10.57
CA GLU A 49 1.72 9.94 11.67
C GLU A 49 0.21 10.22 11.54
N ALA A 50 -0.24 10.62 10.35
CA ALA A 50 -1.65 10.91 10.13
C ALA A 50 -2.52 9.68 10.38
N LEU A 51 -2.16 8.51 9.87
CA LEU A 51 -2.93 7.26 10.01
C LEU A 51 -2.94 6.72 11.45
N THR A 52 -1.82 6.83 12.19
CA THR A 52 -1.69 6.20 13.51
C THR A 52 -2.16 7.06 14.67
N MET A 53 -2.06 8.39 14.53
CA MET A 53 -2.33 9.30 15.63
C MET A 53 -3.73 9.94 15.59
N SER A 54 -4.35 10.04 14.42
CA SER A 54 -5.59 10.79 14.24
C SER A 54 -6.84 9.94 14.45
N ASP A 55 -7.89 10.54 14.96
CA ASP A 55 -9.26 10.01 14.95
C ASP A 55 -10.00 10.50 13.69
N LYS A 56 -9.53 11.63 13.12
CA LYS A 56 -10.03 12.21 11.88
C LYS A 56 -8.90 12.87 11.11
N ILE A 57 -8.80 12.59 9.83
CA ILE A 57 -7.82 13.17 8.91
C ILE A 57 -8.49 14.18 7.99
N VAL A 58 -7.80 15.29 7.75
CA VAL A 58 -8.15 16.29 6.74
C VAL A 58 -7.01 16.37 5.75
N ILE A 59 -7.23 15.94 4.52
CA ILE A 59 -6.24 16.05 3.43
C ILE A 59 -6.47 17.36 2.71
N MET A 60 -5.40 18.14 2.57
CA MET A 60 -5.40 19.43 1.90
C MET A 60 -4.43 19.44 0.71
N LYS A 61 -4.80 20.15 -0.34
CA LYS A 61 -3.96 20.46 -1.49
C LYS A 61 -4.22 21.89 -1.97
N ASP A 62 -3.16 22.64 -2.18
CA ASP A 62 -3.23 24.02 -2.70
C ASP A 62 -4.20 24.94 -1.91
N GLY A 63 -4.29 24.73 -0.57
CA GLY A 63 -5.17 25.46 0.32
C GLY A 63 -6.63 24.98 0.35
N GLU A 64 -6.98 23.94 -0.42
CA GLU A 64 -8.33 23.37 -0.47
C GLU A 64 -8.38 22.00 0.19
N ILE A 65 -9.49 21.74 0.90
CA ILE A 65 -9.76 20.43 1.50
C ILE A 65 -10.14 19.47 0.38
N GLN A 66 -9.40 18.36 0.28
CA GLN A 66 -9.66 17.29 -0.68
C GLN A 66 -10.57 16.22 -0.10
N GLN A 67 -10.31 15.78 1.12
CA GLN A 67 -11.11 14.78 1.82
C GLN A 67 -11.02 14.94 3.33
N VAL A 68 -12.10 14.58 4.01
CA VAL A 68 -12.16 14.48 5.49
C VAL A 68 -12.80 13.14 5.84
N GLY A 69 -12.14 12.34 6.68
CA GLY A 69 -12.64 11.02 7.09
C GLY A 69 -11.87 10.43 8.26
N SER A 70 -12.24 9.21 8.65
CA SER A 70 -11.41 8.39 9.53
C SER A 70 -10.14 7.95 8.80
N PRO A 71 -9.10 7.49 9.50
CA PRO A 71 -7.92 6.90 8.84
C PRO A 71 -8.29 5.78 7.85
N GLU A 72 -9.20 4.90 8.25
CA GLU A 72 -9.68 3.79 7.43
C GLU A 72 -10.41 4.28 6.17
N ASP A 73 -11.30 5.29 6.29
CA ASP A 73 -12.03 5.84 5.14
C ASP A 73 -11.08 6.48 4.13
N ILE A 74 -10.12 7.27 4.63
CA ILE A 74 -9.14 7.97 3.78
C ILE A 74 -8.23 6.97 3.04
N TYR A 75 -7.86 5.88 3.71
CA TYR A 75 -6.98 4.86 3.12
C TYR A 75 -7.70 3.97 2.12
N ASN A 76 -8.89 3.48 2.47
CA ASN A 76 -9.65 2.50 1.70
C ASN A 76 -10.52 3.13 0.60
N GLU A 77 -11.05 4.35 0.83
CA GLU A 77 -11.99 5.02 -0.07
C GLU A 77 -11.49 6.43 -0.44
N PRO A 78 -10.32 6.57 -1.08
CA PRO A 78 -9.81 7.87 -1.50
C PRO A 78 -10.69 8.48 -2.61
N VAL A 79 -11.13 9.73 -2.42
CA VAL A 79 -12.04 10.41 -3.37
C VAL A 79 -11.39 10.79 -4.71
N ASN A 80 -10.06 10.77 -4.80
CA ASN A 80 -9.33 11.07 -6.03
C ASN A 80 -7.90 10.51 -5.97
N GLN A 81 -7.22 10.52 -7.13
CA GLN A 81 -5.83 10.05 -7.26
C GLN A 81 -4.84 10.75 -6.32
N TYR A 82 -5.06 12.04 -6.03
CA TYR A 82 -4.17 12.78 -5.15
C TYR A 82 -4.22 12.22 -3.73
N VAL A 83 -5.42 12.01 -3.19
CA VAL A 83 -5.62 11.41 -1.87
C VAL A 83 -5.03 10.00 -1.82
N ALA A 84 -5.32 9.18 -2.84
CA ALA A 84 -4.81 7.81 -2.94
C ALA A 84 -3.28 7.76 -2.85
N LYS A 85 -2.59 8.59 -3.66
CA LYS A 85 -1.12 8.67 -3.70
C LYS A 85 -0.51 9.34 -2.47
N PHE A 86 -1.24 10.28 -1.86
CA PHE A 86 -0.76 11.02 -0.70
C PHE A 86 -0.74 10.16 0.56
N ILE A 87 -1.74 9.28 0.75
CA ILE A 87 -1.90 8.54 2.01
C ILE A 87 -1.19 7.17 2.02
N GLY A 88 -0.70 6.71 0.90
CA GLY A 88 0.02 5.45 0.78
C GLY A 88 0.39 5.10 -0.66
N GLU A 89 1.25 4.10 -0.79
CA GLU A 89 1.58 3.52 -2.10
C GLU A 89 0.29 3.00 -2.76
N SER A 90 0.11 3.27 -4.05
CA SER A 90 -1.11 2.91 -4.78
C SER A 90 -0.82 2.64 -6.23
N ASN A 91 -1.33 1.53 -6.72
CA ASN A 91 -1.50 1.29 -8.14
C ASN A 91 -2.76 2.02 -8.60
N ILE A 92 -2.66 2.91 -9.56
CA ILE A 92 -3.80 3.63 -10.12
C ILE A 92 -3.89 3.30 -11.60
N ILE A 93 -4.93 2.55 -11.95
CA ILE A 93 -5.10 1.97 -13.28
C ILE A 93 -6.33 2.59 -13.94
N PRO A 94 -6.20 3.22 -15.11
CA PRO A 94 -7.34 3.69 -15.89
C PRO A 94 -8.26 2.54 -16.26
N ALA A 95 -9.55 2.68 -15.98
CA ALA A 95 -10.54 1.62 -16.12
C ALA A 95 -11.88 2.14 -16.61
N ARG A 96 -12.82 1.24 -16.82
CA ARG A 96 -14.21 1.57 -17.14
C ARG A 96 -15.18 0.71 -16.33
N MET A 97 -16.21 1.33 -15.79
CA MET A 97 -17.31 0.59 -15.16
C MET A 97 -18.07 -0.23 -16.20
N VAL A 98 -18.31 -1.49 -15.88
CA VAL A 98 -19.15 -2.37 -16.70
C VAL A 98 -20.61 -2.28 -16.23
N CYS A 99 -20.81 -2.36 -14.94
CA CYS A 99 -22.07 -2.16 -14.21
C CYS A 99 -21.71 -2.00 -12.72
N ASP A 100 -22.71 -1.84 -11.87
CA ASP A 100 -22.50 -1.83 -10.42
C ASP A 100 -21.68 -3.04 -9.98
N LYS A 101 -20.65 -2.79 -9.17
CA LYS A 101 -19.72 -3.77 -8.62
C LYS A 101 -18.87 -4.52 -9.66
N LYS A 102 -18.74 -3.98 -10.87
CA LYS A 102 -17.87 -4.55 -11.90
C LYS A 102 -17.13 -3.48 -12.68
N VAL A 103 -15.81 -3.58 -12.70
CA VAL A 103 -14.90 -2.68 -13.40
C VAL A 103 -14.07 -3.47 -14.41
N ARG A 104 -13.66 -2.84 -15.52
CA ARG A 104 -12.82 -3.45 -16.55
C ARG A 104 -11.58 -2.61 -16.81
N PHE A 105 -10.43 -3.26 -16.72
CA PHE A 105 -9.15 -2.76 -17.19
C PHE A 105 -8.35 -3.92 -17.79
N ASP A 106 -7.38 -3.63 -18.65
CA ASP A 106 -6.58 -4.61 -19.39
C ASP A 106 -7.43 -5.73 -20.05
N ASP A 107 -8.62 -5.34 -20.58
CA ASP A 107 -9.62 -6.23 -21.18
C ASP A 107 -10.21 -7.31 -20.24
N ILE A 108 -9.91 -7.28 -18.96
CA ILE A 108 -10.41 -8.18 -17.94
C ILE A 108 -11.42 -7.48 -17.05
N THR A 109 -12.48 -8.19 -16.67
CA THR A 109 -13.51 -7.67 -15.76
C THR A 109 -13.26 -8.19 -14.35
N PHE A 110 -13.20 -7.26 -13.40
CA PHE A 110 -13.01 -7.50 -11.98
C PHE A 110 -14.26 -7.11 -11.19
N ASP A 111 -14.41 -7.74 -10.04
CA ASP A 111 -15.37 -7.29 -9.05
C ASP A 111 -14.82 -6.07 -8.31
N CYS A 112 -15.69 -5.10 -7.99
CA CYS A 112 -15.37 -3.95 -7.15
C CYS A 112 -16.52 -3.70 -6.17
N VAL A 113 -16.34 -2.74 -5.26
CA VAL A 113 -17.36 -2.42 -4.24
C VAL A 113 -18.31 -1.29 -4.68
N ASP A 114 -17.90 -0.53 -5.68
CA ASP A 114 -18.55 0.70 -6.08
C ASP A 114 -19.85 0.50 -6.86
N VAL A 115 -20.77 1.43 -6.66
CA VAL A 115 -22.09 1.45 -7.29
C VAL A 115 -22.48 2.86 -7.75
N GLY A 116 -23.46 2.97 -8.64
CA GLY A 116 -24.02 4.25 -9.08
C GLY A 116 -23.31 4.91 -10.25
N TYR A 117 -22.33 4.26 -10.84
CA TYR A 117 -21.67 4.68 -12.07
C TYR A 117 -22.44 4.23 -13.31
N LYS A 118 -22.28 4.96 -14.40
CA LYS A 118 -22.85 4.57 -15.70
C LYS A 118 -22.00 3.50 -16.38
N GLU A 119 -22.64 2.70 -17.21
CA GLU A 119 -21.94 1.77 -18.08
C GLU A 119 -20.92 2.51 -18.97
N ASN A 120 -19.70 1.96 -19.06
CA ASN A 120 -18.54 2.53 -19.75
C ASN A 120 -18.03 3.88 -19.21
N GLU A 121 -18.48 4.31 -18.03
CA GLU A 121 -17.93 5.51 -17.39
C GLU A 121 -16.43 5.30 -17.09
N PRO A 122 -15.57 6.28 -17.50
CA PRO A 122 -14.16 6.19 -17.20
C PRO A 122 -13.94 6.44 -15.70
N VAL A 123 -13.16 5.56 -15.07
CA VAL A 123 -12.80 5.61 -13.65
C VAL A 123 -11.31 5.27 -13.49
N ASP A 124 -10.76 5.58 -12.34
CA ASP A 124 -9.45 5.09 -11.93
C ASP A 124 -9.66 4.02 -10.84
N VAL A 125 -9.12 2.84 -11.07
CA VAL A 125 -9.07 1.78 -10.06
C VAL A 125 -7.86 2.01 -9.18
N VAL A 126 -8.06 2.05 -7.88
CA VAL A 126 -6.99 2.13 -6.88
C VAL A 126 -6.83 0.76 -6.24
N ILE A 127 -5.63 0.18 -6.36
CA ILE A 127 -5.28 -1.10 -5.74
C ILE A 127 -4.02 -0.89 -4.90
N ARG A 128 -4.08 -1.27 -3.63
CA ARG A 128 -2.90 -1.21 -2.78
C ARG A 128 -1.93 -2.33 -3.15
N PRO A 129 -0.61 -2.07 -3.13
CA PRO A 129 0.38 -3.11 -3.45
C PRO A 129 0.29 -4.37 -2.56
N GLU A 130 -0.18 -4.22 -1.32
CA GLU A 130 -0.39 -5.31 -0.36
C GLU A 130 -1.66 -6.12 -0.61
N ASP A 131 -2.60 -5.62 -1.42
CA ASP A 131 -3.86 -6.31 -1.77
C ASP A 131 -3.71 -7.16 -3.04
N ILE A 132 -2.51 -7.20 -3.62
CA ILE A 132 -2.21 -8.00 -4.80
C ILE A 132 -1.50 -9.27 -4.38
N ASP A 133 -2.13 -10.39 -4.61
CA ASP A 133 -1.54 -11.71 -4.37
C ASP A 133 -0.89 -12.27 -5.65
N ILE A 134 0.32 -12.78 -5.50
CA ILE A 134 0.98 -13.58 -6.52
C ILE A 134 0.55 -15.02 -6.33
N VAL A 135 -0.05 -15.61 -7.35
CA VAL A 135 -0.63 -16.96 -7.30
C VAL A 135 -0.24 -17.76 -8.53
N ASP A 136 -0.49 -19.07 -8.53
CA ASP A 136 -0.30 -19.91 -9.72
C ASP A 136 -1.10 -19.38 -10.92
N VAL A 137 -0.58 -19.52 -12.13
CA VAL A 137 -1.22 -19.05 -13.39
C VAL A 137 -2.67 -19.52 -13.52
N LYS A 138 -2.97 -20.75 -13.09
CA LYS A 138 -4.35 -21.33 -13.14
C LYS A 138 -5.35 -20.65 -12.20
N ASP A 139 -4.86 -20.01 -11.12
CA ASP A 139 -5.66 -19.41 -10.07
C ASP A 139 -5.73 -17.87 -10.22
N GLY A 140 -4.85 -17.32 -11.09
CA GLY A 140 -4.78 -15.89 -11.32
C GLY A 140 -5.73 -15.37 -12.41
N LYS A 141 -6.04 -14.09 -12.35
CA LYS A 141 -6.84 -13.39 -13.35
C LYS A 141 -6.00 -12.64 -14.37
N MET A 142 -4.79 -12.22 -13.99
CA MET A 142 -3.87 -11.46 -14.85
C MET A 142 -2.48 -12.07 -14.81
N THR A 143 -1.70 -11.78 -15.84
CA THR A 143 -0.28 -12.13 -15.91
C THR A 143 0.53 -10.89 -16.26
N GLY A 144 1.80 -10.87 -15.89
CA GLY A 144 2.69 -9.76 -16.22
C GLY A 144 4.16 -10.17 -16.16
N GLU A 145 5.03 -9.30 -16.65
CA GLU A 145 6.48 -9.48 -16.61
C GLU A 145 7.06 -8.68 -15.43
N VAL A 146 7.91 -9.33 -14.63
CA VAL A 146 8.60 -8.67 -13.52
C VAL A 146 9.70 -7.78 -14.07
N GLU A 147 9.62 -6.49 -13.79
CA GLU A 147 10.63 -5.51 -14.20
C GLU A 147 11.70 -5.29 -13.14
N SER A 148 11.31 -5.32 -11.87
CA SER A 148 12.26 -5.12 -10.77
C SER A 148 11.77 -5.75 -9.47
N VAL A 149 12.73 -6.12 -8.62
CA VAL A 149 12.49 -6.65 -7.27
C VAL A 149 13.39 -5.91 -6.30
N LEU A 150 12.79 -5.23 -5.30
CA LEU A 150 13.51 -4.47 -4.29
C LEU A 150 13.21 -5.03 -2.89
N PHE A 151 14.26 -5.44 -2.19
CA PHE A 151 14.12 -5.88 -0.80
C PHE A 151 14.05 -4.68 0.16
N LYS A 152 12.93 -4.55 0.89
CA LYS A 152 12.69 -3.48 1.88
C LYS A 152 12.66 -4.02 3.33
N GLY A 153 13.42 -5.05 3.62
CA GLY A 153 13.60 -5.63 4.97
C GLY A 153 12.52 -6.62 5.37
N VAL A 154 11.27 -6.22 5.45
CA VAL A 154 10.14 -7.07 5.84
C VAL A 154 9.30 -7.53 4.65
N ARG A 155 9.52 -6.93 3.49
CA ARG A 155 8.82 -7.21 2.24
C ARG A 155 9.72 -7.04 1.04
N TYR A 156 9.36 -7.70 -0.05
CA TYR A 156 9.80 -7.37 -1.38
C TYR A 156 8.78 -6.47 -2.04
N GLU A 157 9.25 -5.42 -2.69
CA GLU A 157 8.47 -4.60 -3.61
C GLU A 157 8.81 -5.06 -5.02
N ILE A 158 7.82 -5.54 -5.74
CA ILE A 158 7.96 -6.13 -7.07
C ILE A 158 7.22 -5.23 -8.05
N MET A 159 7.90 -4.76 -9.08
CA MET A 159 7.27 -4.02 -10.17
C MET A 159 6.99 -4.98 -11.32
N VAL A 160 5.75 -4.99 -11.77
CA VAL A 160 5.25 -5.89 -12.81
C VAL A 160 4.63 -5.07 -13.95
N GLU A 161 5.04 -5.29 -15.19
CA GLU A 161 4.33 -4.79 -16.36
C GLU A 161 3.28 -5.81 -16.79
N THR A 162 2.00 -5.45 -16.74
CA THR A 162 0.87 -6.35 -17.06
C THR A 162 0.50 -6.35 -18.54
N VAL A 163 0.43 -5.15 -19.13
CA VAL A 163 0.33 -4.93 -20.57
C VAL A 163 1.29 -3.80 -20.92
N PRO A 164 1.74 -3.66 -22.17
CA PRO A 164 2.71 -2.62 -22.53
C PRO A 164 2.30 -1.24 -22.02
N GLY A 165 3.09 -0.69 -21.09
CA GLY A 165 2.90 0.63 -20.48
C GLY A 165 2.03 0.64 -19.22
N THR A 166 1.49 -0.48 -18.74
CA THR A 166 0.80 -0.57 -17.45
C THR A 166 1.69 -1.26 -16.41
N HIS A 167 2.13 -0.49 -15.42
CA HIS A 167 3.00 -0.97 -14.35
C HIS A 167 2.23 -1.07 -13.04
N VAL A 168 2.43 -2.17 -12.34
CA VAL A 168 1.80 -2.47 -11.08
C VAL A 168 2.85 -2.84 -10.05
N THR A 169 2.79 -2.23 -8.88
CA THR A 169 3.64 -2.58 -7.74
C THR A 169 2.93 -3.60 -6.87
N VAL A 170 3.63 -4.66 -6.52
CA VAL A 170 3.17 -5.73 -5.62
C VAL A 170 4.06 -5.77 -4.39
N ASN A 171 3.48 -5.83 -3.21
CA ASN A 171 4.20 -6.01 -1.96
C ASN A 171 4.09 -7.45 -1.47
N MET A 172 5.16 -8.21 -1.58
CA MET A 172 5.24 -9.57 -1.07
C MET A 172 5.95 -9.59 0.29
N HIS A 173 5.23 -9.95 1.36
CA HIS A 173 5.82 -10.06 2.68
C HIS A 173 6.73 -11.29 2.80
N VAL A 174 7.92 -11.08 3.38
CA VAL A 174 8.79 -12.18 3.78
C VAL A 174 8.17 -12.87 4.99
N ASN A 175 7.66 -14.07 4.82
CA ASN A 175 7.09 -14.83 5.92
C ASN A 175 8.23 -15.41 6.80
N LYS A 176 8.43 -14.83 7.96
CA LYS A 176 9.49 -15.25 8.92
C LYS A 176 9.27 -16.65 9.52
N ASN A 177 8.11 -17.25 9.29
CA ASN A 177 7.82 -18.60 9.80
C ASN A 177 8.36 -19.72 8.90
N TYR A 178 8.83 -19.38 7.72
CA TYR A 178 9.58 -20.32 6.90
C TYR A 178 11.05 -20.17 7.25
N ALA A 179 11.56 -21.12 8.06
CA ALA A 179 12.99 -21.21 8.31
C ALA A 179 13.73 -21.28 6.98
N ILE A 180 14.79 -20.51 6.85
CA ILE A 180 15.77 -20.72 5.80
C ILE A 180 16.36 -22.11 6.07
N THR A 181 15.86 -23.11 5.38
CA THR A 181 16.40 -24.47 5.49
C THR A 181 17.17 -24.77 4.21
N SER A 182 18.48 -24.90 4.35
CA SER A 182 19.29 -25.45 3.28
C SER A 182 19.52 -26.94 3.53
N GLU A 183 19.08 -27.79 2.63
CA GLU A 183 19.50 -29.20 2.61
C GLU A 183 20.93 -29.37 2.11
N ASP A 184 21.48 -28.35 1.42
CA ASP A 184 22.78 -28.35 0.77
C ASP A 184 23.68 -27.16 1.11
N GLY A 185 23.36 -26.41 2.16
CA GLY A 185 24.12 -25.24 2.63
C GLY A 185 23.80 -23.92 1.91
N LYS A 186 22.77 -23.89 1.05
CA LYS A 186 22.28 -22.70 0.37
C LYS A 186 21.03 -22.17 1.05
N GLU A 187 21.04 -20.88 1.36
CA GLU A 187 19.88 -20.23 1.97
C GLU A 187 18.74 -20.07 0.98
N LYS A 188 17.55 -20.59 1.32
CA LYS A 188 16.34 -20.48 0.50
C LYS A 188 15.29 -19.65 1.22
N ILE A 189 14.67 -18.72 0.50
CA ILE A 189 13.51 -17.98 0.99
C ILE A 189 12.26 -18.63 0.40
N SER A 190 11.32 -18.95 1.29
CA SER A 190 10.00 -19.42 0.90
C SER A 190 8.96 -18.35 1.22
N ALA A 191 8.15 -17.98 0.24
CA ALA A 191 6.97 -17.16 0.43
C ALA A 191 5.80 -17.84 -0.29
N ASN A 192 4.80 -18.33 0.44
CA ASN A 192 3.57 -18.95 -0.08
C ASN A 192 3.81 -19.94 -1.24
N ASP A 193 4.63 -20.98 -1.00
CA ASP A 193 5.02 -22.01 -1.98
C ASP A 193 5.98 -21.55 -3.09
N PHE A 194 6.50 -20.34 -3.00
CA PHE A 194 7.50 -19.82 -3.90
C PHE A 194 8.88 -19.88 -3.25
N TYR A 195 9.81 -20.61 -3.87
CA TYR A 195 11.19 -20.76 -3.40
C TYR A 195 12.15 -19.96 -4.27
N LEU A 196 12.81 -18.95 -3.66
CA LEU A 196 13.93 -18.24 -4.28
C LEU A 196 15.23 -18.64 -3.56
N ASP A 197 16.23 -19.08 -4.30
CA ASP A 197 17.58 -19.24 -3.79
C ASP A 197 18.26 -17.86 -3.75
N LEU A 198 18.77 -17.45 -2.57
CA LEU A 198 19.41 -16.14 -2.39
C LEU A 198 20.69 -15.96 -3.22
N GLU A 199 21.39 -17.03 -3.58
CA GLU A 199 22.52 -16.95 -4.52
C GLU A 199 22.05 -16.68 -5.95
N ASP A 200 20.91 -17.20 -6.32
CA ASP A 200 20.29 -16.95 -7.62
C ASP A 200 19.79 -15.51 -7.76
N MET A 201 19.46 -14.82 -6.65
CA MET A 201 19.01 -13.43 -6.70
C MET A 201 20.10 -12.40 -7.08
N LYS A 202 21.37 -12.77 -7.05
CA LYS A 202 22.47 -11.87 -7.42
C LYS A 202 22.72 -11.79 -8.93
N ASP A 203 22.26 -12.79 -9.67
CA ASP A 203 22.51 -12.96 -11.10
C ASP A 203 21.23 -13.19 -11.92
N ILE A 204 20.06 -13.02 -11.32
CA ILE A 204 18.78 -13.23 -12.00
C ILE A 204 18.51 -12.10 -12.99
N ASP A 205 18.44 -12.46 -14.23
CA ASP A 205 17.75 -11.75 -15.29
C ASP A 205 16.22 -11.86 -15.01
N ASP A 206 15.49 -10.75 -15.19
CA ASP A 206 14.05 -10.61 -14.88
C ASP A 206 13.19 -11.73 -15.50
N LYS A 207 13.59 -12.31 -16.62
CA LYS A 207 12.90 -13.41 -17.29
C LYS A 207 12.98 -14.75 -16.55
N GLU A 208 14.02 -14.95 -15.75
CA GLU A 208 14.21 -16.19 -15.01
C GLU A 208 13.36 -16.24 -13.73
N ILE A 209 13.07 -15.07 -13.12
CA ILE A 209 12.11 -14.97 -12.01
C ILE A 209 10.72 -15.38 -12.49
N ILE A 210 10.29 -14.89 -13.66
CA ILE A 210 9.00 -15.20 -14.26
C ILE A 210 8.88 -16.68 -14.59
N ALA A 211 9.91 -17.26 -15.21
CA ALA A 211 9.92 -18.66 -15.59
C ALA A 211 9.91 -19.62 -14.39
N ARG A 212 10.49 -19.21 -13.24
CA ARG A 212 10.51 -20.00 -12.01
C ARG A 212 9.30 -19.79 -11.13
N ALA A 213 8.69 -18.60 -11.20
CA ALA A 213 7.51 -18.30 -10.42
C ALA A 213 6.25 -18.95 -10.97
N ASP A 214 6.25 -19.23 -12.28
CA ASP A 214 5.07 -19.75 -13.02
C ASP A 214 3.78 -19.02 -12.60
N ALA A 215 3.97 -17.79 -12.21
CA ALA A 215 3.04 -17.09 -11.38
C ALA A 215 2.51 -15.91 -12.08
N GLN A 216 1.33 -15.57 -12.03
CA GLN A 216 0.99 -14.39 -11.69
C GLN A 216 -0.24 -13.83 -11.88
N ALA A 217 -0.95 -13.58 -10.91
CA ALA A 217 -2.11 -12.76 -11.01
C ALA A 217 -2.55 -12.30 -9.66
N TRP A 218 -3.21 -11.23 -9.59
CA TRP A 218 -3.80 -10.75 -8.37
C TRP A 218 -5.30 -10.97 -8.34
N ASN A 219 -5.81 -11.08 -7.11
CA ASN A 219 -7.22 -11.03 -6.81
C ASN A 219 -7.48 -9.67 -6.13
N PRO A 220 -8.36 -8.82 -6.65
CA PRO A 220 -8.73 -7.58 -6.00
C PRO A 220 -9.52 -7.84 -4.72
#